data_48300b0eccafa1480fae0990d9250467
#
_entry.id   48300b0eccafa1480fae0990d9250467
#
_cell.length_a   1.000
_cell.length_b   1.000
_cell.length_c   1.000
_cell.angle_alpha   90.00
_cell.angle_beta   90.00
_cell.angle_gamma   90.00
#
_symmetry.space_group_name_H-M   'P 1'
#
loop_
_entity.id
_entity.type
_entity.pdbx_description
1 polymer ?
#
loop_
_entity_poly.entity_id
_entity_poly.type
_entity_poly.pdbx_seq_one_letter_code
_entity_poly.pdbx_strand_id
1 'polypeptide(L)'
;DRLDLARWLVDGQNPIVPRVTANHIWSQLFGEGLVRTMNDFGTRGDAPPHTALLNWLADEFIQLKWSRKDMIRLITQSATYQQSSRRRPEVTENDPNNHLLHRQNRFRVQAETIRDLTLAASGQLSLKIGGPSVFPPLPSGVAELSYANNFKWKTSAGEDQFRRGMYTF
;
A
#
# COMPACT_ATOMS: atom_id res chain seq x y z
N ASP A 1 -30.39 8.46 -5.93
CA ASP A 1 -30.11 8.63 -4.50
C ASP A 1 -28.75 8.02 -4.13
N ARG A 2 -28.41 7.88 -2.85
CA ARG A 2 -27.14 7.28 -2.42
C ARG A 2 -27.03 5.80 -2.80
N LEU A 3 -28.12 5.10 -2.83
CA LEU A 3 -28.16 3.68 -3.20
C LEU A 3 -27.90 3.50 -4.70
N ASP A 4 -28.43 4.39 -5.53
CA ASP A 4 -28.20 4.36 -6.98
C ASP A 4 -26.73 4.63 -7.29
N LEU A 5 -26.11 5.59 -6.59
CA LEU A 5 -24.66 5.83 -6.67
C LEU A 5 -23.88 4.59 -6.24
N ALA A 6 -24.23 3.97 -5.13
CA ALA A 6 -23.54 2.78 -4.64
C ALA A 6 -23.63 1.62 -5.63
N ARG A 7 -24.81 1.39 -6.22
CA ARG A 7 -25.02 0.38 -7.28
C ARG A 7 -24.16 0.67 -8.50
N TRP A 8 -24.15 1.94 -8.98
CA TRP A 8 -23.34 2.34 -10.12
C TRP A 8 -21.84 2.17 -9.87
N LEU A 9 -21.34 2.47 -8.67
CA LEU A 9 -19.93 2.30 -8.31
C LEU A 9 -19.44 0.85 -8.40
N VAL A 10 -20.31 -0.11 -8.09
CA VAL A 10 -19.97 -1.55 -8.13
C VAL A 10 -20.54 -2.28 -9.34
N ASP A 11 -21.13 -1.55 -10.29
CA ASP A 11 -21.62 -2.12 -11.53
C ASP A 11 -20.44 -2.67 -12.34
N GLY A 12 -20.56 -3.93 -12.79
CA GLY A 12 -19.54 -4.57 -13.64
C GLY A 12 -19.35 -3.89 -15.00
N GLN A 13 -20.30 -3.03 -15.42
CA GLN A 13 -20.20 -2.21 -16.63
C GLN A 13 -19.51 -0.87 -16.37
N ASN A 14 -19.21 -0.51 -15.13
CA ASN A 14 -18.47 0.70 -14.80
C ASN A 14 -17.00 0.54 -15.19
N PRO A 15 -16.49 1.26 -16.21
CA PRO A 15 -15.12 1.02 -16.69
C PRO A 15 -14.06 1.67 -15.82
N ILE A 16 -14.41 2.57 -14.91
CA ILE A 16 -13.46 3.43 -14.20
C ILE A 16 -13.13 2.86 -12.81
N VAL A 17 -14.14 2.56 -12.00
CA VAL A 17 -13.95 2.20 -10.60
C VAL A 17 -13.02 1.01 -10.39
N PRO A 18 -13.16 -0.13 -11.12
CA PRO A 18 -12.25 -1.25 -10.94
C PRO A 18 -10.82 -0.93 -11.41
N ARG A 19 -10.65 -0.14 -12.49
CA ARG A 19 -9.32 0.30 -12.95
C ARG A 19 -8.62 1.20 -11.94
N VAL A 20 -9.33 2.19 -11.42
CA VAL A 20 -8.80 3.10 -10.39
C VAL A 20 -8.41 2.31 -9.15
N THR A 21 -9.27 1.39 -8.69
CA THR A 21 -8.99 0.59 -7.49
C THR A 21 -7.80 -0.35 -7.71
N ALA A 22 -7.73 -1.03 -8.85
CA ALA A 22 -6.60 -1.88 -9.20
C ALA A 22 -5.29 -1.08 -9.27
N ASN A 23 -5.33 0.12 -9.86
CA ASN A 23 -4.19 1.03 -9.93
C ASN A 23 -3.71 1.49 -8.55
N HIS A 24 -4.62 1.79 -7.63
CA HIS A 24 -4.28 2.13 -6.24
C HIS A 24 -3.64 0.95 -5.50
N ILE A 25 -4.17 -0.27 -5.66
CA ILE A 25 -3.57 -1.47 -5.07
C ILE A 25 -2.16 -1.69 -5.65
N TRP A 26 -2.02 -1.57 -6.97
CA TRP A 26 -0.74 -1.67 -7.65
C TRP A 26 0.28 -0.67 -7.11
N SER A 27 -0.10 0.61 -6.98
CA SER A 27 0.80 1.65 -6.50
C SER A 27 1.30 1.42 -5.07
N GLN A 28 0.47 0.83 -4.20
CA GLN A 28 0.89 0.45 -2.84
C GLN A 28 1.96 -0.65 -2.84
N LEU A 29 1.94 -1.53 -3.85
CA LEU A 29 2.84 -2.67 -3.94
C LEU A 29 4.12 -2.38 -4.73
N PHE A 30 4.06 -1.48 -5.71
CA PHE A 30 5.18 -1.14 -6.59
C PHE A 30 5.73 0.27 -6.38
N GLY A 31 5.09 1.08 -5.52
CA GLY A 31 5.48 2.46 -5.24
C GLY A 31 4.97 3.47 -6.27
N GLU A 32 4.53 3.03 -7.44
CA GLU A 32 3.96 3.86 -8.50
C GLU A 32 2.81 3.11 -9.18
N GLY A 33 1.76 3.83 -9.61
CA GLY A 33 0.64 3.24 -10.33
C GLY A 33 0.98 2.93 -11.79
N LEU A 34 0.24 2.02 -12.40
CA LEU A 34 0.26 1.81 -13.85
C LEU A 34 -0.17 3.07 -14.59
N VAL A 35 -1.15 3.80 -14.05
CA VAL A 35 -1.43 5.20 -14.37
C VAL A 35 -0.81 6.05 -13.27
N ARG A 36 0.13 6.91 -13.63
CA ARG A 36 0.91 7.70 -12.67
C ARG A 36 0.10 8.84 -12.07
N THR A 37 -0.77 9.44 -12.87
CA THR A 37 -1.70 10.50 -12.44
C THR A 37 -2.89 9.90 -11.69
N MET A 38 -2.65 9.39 -10.48
CA MET A 38 -3.63 8.61 -9.72
C MET A 38 -4.95 9.34 -9.43
N ASN A 39 -4.90 10.67 -9.33
CA ASN A 39 -6.08 11.52 -9.08
C ASN A 39 -6.70 12.11 -10.36
N ASP A 40 -6.11 11.82 -11.51
CA ASP A 40 -6.64 12.20 -12.83
C ASP A 40 -6.58 10.98 -13.77
N PHE A 41 -7.64 10.19 -13.73
CA PHE A 41 -7.79 8.97 -14.50
C PHE A 41 -8.57 9.21 -15.81
N GLY A 42 -8.70 10.47 -16.20
CA GLY A 42 -9.46 10.90 -17.36
C GLY A 42 -8.59 11.22 -18.58
N THR A 43 -9.17 11.95 -19.50
CA THR A 43 -8.56 12.33 -20.78
C THR A 43 -7.32 13.23 -20.64
N ARG A 44 -7.13 13.85 -19.47
CA ARG A 44 -5.96 14.70 -19.16
C ARG A 44 -4.86 13.96 -18.41
N GLY A 45 -5.16 12.77 -17.89
CA GLY A 45 -4.20 11.94 -17.17
C GLY A 45 -3.24 11.23 -18.12
N ASP A 46 -2.19 10.66 -17.54
CA ASP A 46 -1.20 9.86 -18.27
C ASP A 46 -1.84 8.61 -18.86
N ALA A 47 -1.49 8.30 -20.10
CA ALA A 47 -1.85 7.01 -20.69
C ALA A 47 -1.01 5.89 -20.02
N PRO A 48 -1.63 4.80 -19.56
CA PRO A 48 -0.89 3.71 -18.96
C PRO A 48 -0.01 2.99 -19.99
N PRO A 49 1.29 2.78 -19.72
CA PRO A 49 2.16 2.03 -20.63
C PRO A 49 1.72 0.57 -20.76
N HIS A 50 1.00 0.04 -19.77
CA HIS A 50 0.50 -1.33 -19.70
C HIS A 50 -1.03 -1.38 -19.65
N THR A 51 -1.71 -0.81 -20.64
CA THR A 51 -3.18 -0.76 -20.71
C THR A 51 -3.84 -2.13 -20.61
N ALA A 52 -3.28 -3.13 -21.30
CA ALA A 52 -3.80 -4.50 -21.26
C ALA A 52 -3.72 -5.10 -19.85
N LEU A 53 -2.62 -4.88 -19.13
CA LEU A 53 -2.46 -5.33 -17.75
C LEU A 53 -3.46 -4.63 -16.81
N LEU A 54 -3.62 -3.31 -16.95
CA LEU A 54 -4.58 -2.57 -16.13
C LEU A 54 -6.01 -3.05 -16.34
N ASN A 55 -6.41 -3.30 -17.59
CA ASN A 55 -7.72 -3.84 -17.93
C ASN A 55 -7.93 -5.23 -17.33
N TRP A 56 -6.94 -6.12 -17.50
CA TRP A 56 -6.99 -7.46 -16.94
C TRP A 56 -7.10 -7.44 -15.41
N LEU A 57 -6.31 -6.60 -14.73
CA LEU A 57 -6.41 -6.45 -13.26
C LEU A 57 -7.78 -5.93 -12.83
N ALA A 58 -8.38 -5.02 -13.60
CA ALA A 58 -9.72 -4.52 -13.31
C ALA A 58 -10.79 -5.62 -13.45
N ASP A 59 -10.70 -6.42 -14.50
CA ASP A 59 -11.61 -7.54 -14.73
C ASP A 59 -11.44 -8.62 -13.64
N GLU A 60 -10.19 -8.99 -13.29
CA GLU A 60 -9.90 -9.91 -12.18
C GLU A 60 -10.45 -9.40 -10.85
N PHE A 61 -10.36 -8.09 -10.58
CA PHE A 61 -10.88 -7.51 -9.35
C PHE A 61 -12.40 -7.68 -9.22
N ILE A 62 -13.13 -7.58 -10.34
CA ILE A 62 -14.57 -7.88 -10.38
C ILE A 62 -14.81 -9.37 -10.15
N GLN A 63 -14.04 -10.26 -10.85
CA GLN A 63 -14.16 -11.72 -10.69
C GLN A 63 -13.87 -12.18 -9.25
N LEU A 64 -12.92 -11.55 -8.58
CA LEU A 64 -12.59 -11.74 -7.17
C LEU A 64 -13.62 -11.09 -6.22
N LYS A 65 -14.79 -10.67 -6.74
CA LYS A 65 -15.87 -10.05 -5.96
C LYS A 65 -15.38 -8.86 -5.12
N TRP A 66 -14.54 -8.01 -5.73
CA TRP A 66 -13.96 -6.83 -5.09
C TRP A 66 -13.08 -7.15 -3.86
N SER A 67 -12.55 -8.36 -3.75
CA SER A 67 -11.68 -8.79 -2.66
C SER A 67 -10.28 -8.17 -2.80
N ARG A 68 -10.00 -7.15 -2.01
CA ARG A 68 -8.65 -6.53 -1.98
C ARG A 68 -7.56 -7.51 -1.54
N LYS A 69 -7.88 -8.43 -0.62
CA LYS A 69 -6.91 -9.44 -0.14
C LYS A 69 -6.51 -10.40 -1.24
N ASP A 70 -7.47 -10.85 -2.04
CA ASP A 70 -7.19 -11.80 -3.11
C ASP A 70 -6.48 -11.10 -4.27
N MET A 71 -6.80 -9.85 -4.59
CA MET A 71 -6.05 -9.03 -5.53
C MET A 71 -4.60 -8.83 -5.09
N ILE A 72 -4.36 -8.48 -3.83
CA ILE A 72 -2.99 -8.34 -3.28
C ILE A 72 -2.25 -9.67 -3.40
N ARG A 73 -2.88 -10.78 -3.05
CA ARG A 73 -2.30 -12.13 -3.16
C ARG A 73 -1.93 -12.46 -4.60
N LEU A 74 -2.83 -12.19 -5.54
CA LEU A 74 -2.61 -12.39 -6.98
C LEU A 74 -1.37 -11.63 -7.46
N ILE A 75 -1.28 -10.34 -7.13
CA ILE A 75 -0.17 -9.49 -7.55
C ILE A 75 1.14 -9.94 -6.89
N THR A 76 1.14 -10.19 -5.58
CA THR A 76 2.37 -10.53 -4.84
C THR A 76 2.93 -11.92 -5.18
N GLN A 77 2.10 -12.82 -5.72
CA GLN A 77 2.53 -14.12 -6.23
C GLN A 77 3.05 -14.06 -7.67
N SER A 78 2.89 -12.93 -8.36
CA SER A 78 3.37 -12.79 -9.74
C SER A 78 4.90 -12.75 -9.81
N ALA A 79 5.45 -13.28 -10.89
CA ALA A 79 6.89 -13.20 -11.16
C ALA A 79 7.39 -11.75 -11.23
N THR A 80 6.55 -10.83 -11.72
CA THR A 80 6.86 -9.40 -11.78
C THR A 80 7.07 -8.80 -10.39
N TYR A 81 6.26 -9.18 -9.40
CA TYR A 81 6.45 -8.70 -8.04
C TYR A 81 7.65 -9.34 -7.35
N GLN A 82 7.89 -10.62 -7.59
CA GLN A 82 8.94 -11.41 -6.95
C GLN A 82 10.34 -11.22 -7.58
N GLN A 83 10.44 -10.44 -8.64
CA GLN A 83 11.73 -10.20 -9.29
C GLN A 83 12.67 -9.36 -8.40
N SER A 84 13.98 -9.49 -8.67
CA SER A 84 15.01 -8.73 -7.97
C SER A 84 14.90 -7.22 -8.21
N SER A 85 15.22 -6.42 -7.19
CA SER A 85 15.37 -4.97 -7.31
C SER A 85 16.76 -4.54 -7.81
N ARG A 86 17.64 -5.48 -8.17
CA ARG A 86 19.00 -5.19 -8.67
C ARG A 86 18.91 -4.45 -10.00
N ARG A 87 19.66 -3.36 -10.10
CA ARG A 87 19.82 -2.62 -11.37
C ARG A 87 20.67 -3.44 -12.33
N ARG A 88 20.24 -3.49 -13.58
CA ARG A 88 20.96 -4.05 -14.71
C ARG A 88 21.30 -2.90 -15.64
N PRO A 89 22.58 -2.49 -15.75
CA PRO A 89 22.99 -1.30 -16.51
C PRO A 89 22.44 -1.31 -17.93
N GLU A 90 22.59 -2.43 -18.63
CA GLU A 90 22.17 -2.64 -20.01
C GLU A 90 20.68 -2.41 -20.29
N VAL A 91 19.83 -2.61 -19.30
CA VAL A 91 18.39 -2.36 -19.41
C VAL A 91 18.04 -0.98 -18.85
N THR A 92 18.76 -0.54 -17.81
CA THR A 92 18.48 0.72 -17.12
C THR A 92 18.72 1.93 -18.02
N GLU A 93 19.65 1.85 -18.96
CA GLU A 93 19.90 2.91 -19.95
C GLU A 93 18.69 3.14 -20.87
N ASN A 94 17.97 2.06 -21.23
CA ASN A 94 16.81 2.13 -22.11
C ASN A 94 15.49 2.43 -21.34
N ASP A 95 15.42 2.06 -20.07
CA ASP A 95 14.25 2.28 -19.20
C ASP A 95 14.69 2.72 -17.80
N PRO A 96 15.20 3.95 -17.65
CA PRO A 96 15.72 4.45 -16.38
C PRO A 96 14.66 4.51 -15.28
N ASN A 97 13.41 4.77 -15.66
CA ASN A 97 12.27 4.92 -14.76
C ASN A 97 11.54 3.59 -14.47
N ASN A 98 12.03 2.47 -15.05
CA ASN A 98 11.43 1.15 -14.86
C ASN A 98 9.95 1.07 -15.30
N HIS A 99 9.57 1.78 -16.36
CA HIS A 99 8.21 1.75 -16.90
C HIS A 99 7.83 0.37 -17.44
N LEU A 100 8.82 -0.39 -17.92
CA LEU A 100 8.65 -1.76 -18.43
C LEU A 100 8.75 -2.84 -17.33
N LEU A 101 8.84 -2.42 -16.06
CA LEU A 101 8.85 -3.32 -14.91
C LEU A 101 9.94 -4.41 -14.98
N HIS A 102 11.14 -4.05 -15.49
CA HIS A 102 12.25 -4.99 -15.64
C HIS A 102 12.96 -5.34 -14.32
N ARG A 103 12.59 -4.70 -13.21
CA ARG A 103 13.04 -4.95 -11.85
C ARG A 103 11.96 -4.56 -10.85
N GLN A 104 12.03 -5.06 -9.61
CA GLN A 104 11.20 -4.52 -8.54
C GLN A 104 11.65 -3.11 -8.15
N ASN A 105 10.71 -2.21 -7.95
CA ASN A 105 11.00 -0.86 -7.52
C ASN A 105 11.52 -0.82 -6.08
N ARG A 106 12.47 0.08 -5.83
CA ARG A 106 12.89 0.42 -4.47
C ARG A 106 12.18 1.69 -4.05
N PHE A 107 11.31 1.58 -3.07
CA PHE A 107 10.63 2.73 -2.49
C PHE A 107 10.74 2.69 -0.97
N ARG A 108 10.60 3.86 -0.38
CA ARG A 108 10.65 4.00 1.07
C ARG A 108 9.30 3.57 1.66
N VAL A 109 9.32 2.63 2.58
CA VAL A 109 8.13 2.24 3.34
C VAL A 109 7.85 3.24 4.46
N GLN A 110 6.59 3.32 4.89
CA GLN A 110 6.16 4.17 5.99
C GLN A 110 6.73 3.68 7.33
N ALA A 111 6.86 4.58 8.31
CA ALA A 111 7.41 4.27 9.62
C ALA A 111 6.62 3.17 10.34
N GLU A 112 5.30 3.19 10.21
CA GLU A 112 4.40 2.17 10.76
C GLU A 112 4.69 0.79 10.19
N THR A 113 4.98 0.72 8.89
CA THR A 113 5.36 -0.54 8.22
C THR A 113 6.71 -1.03 8.70
N ILE A 114 7.71 -0.14 8.88
CA ILE A 114 9.02 -0.52 9.42
C ILE A 114 8.87 -1.11 10.82
N ARG A 115 8.06 -0.47 11.66
CA ARG A 115 7.74 -0.97 12.99
C ARG A 115 7.11 -2.37 12.92
N ASP A 116 6.09 -2.55 12.11
CA ASP A 116 5.39 -3.84 11.98
C ASP A 116 6.33 -4.94 11.49
N LEU A 117 7.19 -4.66 10.52
CA LEU A 117 8.20 -5.59 10.03
C LEU A 117 9.22 -5.97 11.11
N THR A 118 9.68 -5.00 11.90
CA THR A 118 10.64 -5.23 12.99
C THR A 118 10.02 -6.11 14.07
N LEU A 119 8.78 -5.80 14.48
CA LEU A 119 8.07 -6.59 15.47
C LEU A 119 7.73 -8.00 14.96
N ALA A 120 7.38 -8.13 13.69
CA ALA A 120 7.12 -9.43 13.07
C ALA A 120 8.41 -10.29 13.02
N ALA A 121 9.53 -9.71 12.60
CA ALA A 121 10.82 -10.40 12.53
C ALA A 121 11.32 -10.85 13.92
N SER A 122 11.03 -10.09 14.99
CA SER A 122 11.37 -10.45 16.37
C SER A 122 10.36 -11.40 17.02
N GLY A 123 9.27 -11.74 16.35
CA GLY A 123 8.19 -12.58 16.90
C GLY A 123 7.33 -11.90 17.97
N GLN A 124 7.45 -10.58 18.12
CA GLN A 124 6.74 -9.82 19.16
C GLN A 124 5.45 -9.14 18.65
N LEU A 125 5.18 -9.16 17.34
CA LEU A 125 4.04 -8.45 16.77
C LEU A 125 2.71 -8.99 17.30
N SER A 126 1.95 -8.13 17.99
CA SER A 126 0.56 -8.41 18.36
C SER A 126 -0.35 -8.18 17.17
N LEU A 127 -1.11 -9.22 16.78
CA LEU A 127 -2.09 -9.19 15.70
C LEU A 127 -3.51 -8.79 16.17
N LYS A 128 -3.65 -8.38 17.42
CA LYS A 128 -4.92 -7.95 18.00
C LYS A 128 -5.55 -6.83 17.17
N ILE A 129 -6.80 -7.00 16.77
CA ILE A 129 -7.56 -6.06 15.96
C ILE A 129 -8.53 -5.28 16.83
N GLY A 130 -8.69 -3.98 16.55
CA GLY A 130 -9.61 -3.09 17.27
C GLY A 130 -9.06 -2.61 18.63
N GLY A 131 -9.87 -1.84 19.34
CA GLY A 131 -9.49 -1.24 20.62
C GLY A 131 -8.90 0.17 20.48
N PRO A 132 -8.55 0.80 21.61
CA PRO A 132 -8.00 2.16 21.63
C PRO A 132 -6.58 2.22 21.06
N SER A 133 -6.14 3.43 20.75
CA SER A 133 -4.74 3.70 20.39
C SER A 133 -3.80 3.31 21.52
N VAL A 134 -2.58 2.91 21.15
CA VAL A 134 -1.54 2.47 22.08
C VAL A 134 -0.32 3.37 22.02
N PHE A 135 0.44 3.40 23.10
CA PHE A 135 1.63 4.20 23.27
C PHE A 135 2.84 3.25 23.36
N PRO A 136 3.57 3.02 22.26
CA PRO A 136 4.75 2.17 22.27
C PRO A 136 5.86 2.77 23.14
N PRO A 137 6.86 1.97 23.58
CA PRO A 137 8.03 2.51 24.25
C PRO A 137 8.76 3.52 23.37
N LEU A 138 9.14 4.64 23.95
CA LEU A 138 10.01 5.64 23.31
C LEU A 138 11.42 5.58 23.90
N PRO A 139 12.44 5.89 23.08
CA PRO A 139 13.79 6.11 23.63
C PRO A 139 13.78 7.22 24.68
N SER A 140 14.69 7.15 25.64
CA SER A 140 14.86 8.19 26.67
C SER A 140 15.09 9.57 26.01
N GLY A 141 14.46 10.59 26.56
CA GLY A 141 14.56 11.97 26.06
C GLY A 141 13.61 12.32 24.91
N VAL A 142 13.06 11.36 24.18
CA VAL A 142 12.16 11.67 23.04
C VAL A 142 10.81 12.21 23.53
N ALA A 143 10.27 11.68 24.61
CA ALA A 143 9.01 12.16 25.18
C ALA A 143 9.11 13.62 25.70
N GLU A 144 10.29 14.05 26.05
CA GLU A 144 10.59 15.39 26.60
C GLU A 144 10.71 16.46 25.48
N LEU A 145 10.88 16.02 24.23
CA LEU A 145 10.94 16.92 23.07
C LEU A 145 9.57 17.49 22.67
N SER A 146 8.49 17.08 23.34
CA SER A 146 7.17 17.62 23.06
C SER A 146 7.09 19.10 23.41
N TYR A 147 6.55 19.91 22.48
CA TYR A 147 6.36 21.35 22.68
C TYR A 147 5.53 21.61 23.96
N ALA A 148 6.06 22.43 24.85
CA ALA A 148 5.45 22.85 26.11
C ALA A 148 5.36 21.80 27.23
N ASN A 149 6.05 20.67 27.20
CA ASN A 149 6.08 19.67 28.28
C ASN A 149 4.68 19.14 28.73
N ASN A 150 3.65 19.38 27.95
CA ASN A 150 2.25 19.10 28.33
C ASN A 150 1.82 17.67 28.00
N PHE A 151 2.59 16.95 27.21
CA PHE A 151 2.24 15.60 26.80
C PHE A 151 3.06 14.55 27.59
N LYS A 152 2.38 13.89 28.53
CA LYS A 152 2.98 12.81 29.28
C LYS A 152 2.82 11.49 28.52
N TRP A 153 3.87 11.04 27.85
CA TRP A 153 3.90 9.74 27.21
C TRP A 153 3.88 8.62 28.26
N LYS A 154 2.74 7.93 28.39
CA LYS A 154 2.62 6.77 29.25
C LYS A 154 2.62 5.51 28.37
N THR A 155 3.73 4.81 28.35
CA THR A 155 3.87 3.55 27.62
C THR A 155 2.76 2.56 28.00
N SER A 156 2.12 1.96 27.02
CA SER A 156 1.12 0.90 27.20
C SER A 156 1.76 -0.32 27.86
N ALA A 157 0.99 -1.08 28.64
CA ALA A 157 1.48 -2.26 29.33
C ALA A 157 1.30 -3.55 28.52
N GLY A 158 2.11 -4.55 28.81
CA GLY A 158 1.96 -5.92 28.27
C GLY A 158 2.02 -5.97 26.75
N GLU A 159 1.12 -6.74 26.14
CA GLU A 159 1.05 -6.98 24.69
C GLU A 159 0.74 -5.71 23.88
N ASP A 160 0.05 -4.74 24.46
CA ASP A 160 -0.33 -3.51 23.78
C ASP A 160 0.90 -2.66 23.37
N GLN A 161 2.07 -2.86 23.96
CA GLN A 161 3.33 -2.24 23.52
C GLN A 161 3.75 -2.67 22.11
N PHE A 162 3.33 -3.86 21.69
CA PHE A 162 3.77 -4.54 20.48
C PHE A 162 2.71 -4.59 19.39
N ARG A 163 1.64 -3.81 19.54
CA ARG A 163 0.60 -3.71 18.51
C ARG A 163 1.13 -3.04 17.26
N ARG A 164 0.44 -3.32 16.14
CA ARG A 164 0.76 -2.77 14.81
C ARG A 164 0.82 -1.25 14.83
N GLY A 165 1.68 -0.69 13.97
CA GLY A 165 1.86 0.75 13.80
C GLY A 165 0.58 1.52 13.57
N MET A 166 -0.42 0.93 12.90
CA MET A 166 -1.72 1.55 12.67
C MET A 166 -2.52 1.85 13.96
N TYR A 167 -2.15 1.28 15.09
CA TYR A 167 -2.77 1.53 16.40
C TYR A 167 -1.97 2.48 17.27
N THR A 168 -0.80 2.93 16.83
CA THR A 168 0.01 3.87 17.60
C THR A 168 -0.61 5.27 17.58
N PHE A 169 -0.49 5.95 18.73
CA PHE A 169 -0.94 7.33 18.89
C PHE A 169 0.05 8.30 18.23
#